data_7dfd072e9ac76646a6931ac8375cd009
#
_entry.id   7dfd072e9ac76646a6931ac8375cd009
#
_cell.length_a   1.000
_cell.length_b   1.000
_cell.length_c   1.000
_cell.angle_alpha   90.00
_cell.angle_beta   90.00
_cell.angle_gamma   90.00
#
_symmetry.space_group_name_H-M   'P 1'
#
loop_
_entity.id
_entity.type
_entity.pdbx_description
1 polymer ?
#
loop_
_entity_poly.entity_id
_entity_poly.type
_entity_poly.pdbx_seq_one_letter_code
_entity_poly.pdbx_strand_id
1 'polypeptide(L)' 'MTIHYTATFEGSQLRFHGEVSFKEASEDDVSGNEDRIVKSCKRKLITDCERWGIETKELKSFECYYFDNSKENRIMKWEK' A
#
# COMPACT_ATOMS: atom_id res chain seq x y z
N MET A 1 12.38 -7.16 2.63
CA MET A 1 11.88 -5.79 2.86
C MET A 1 10.38 -5.80 3.05
N THR A 2 9.88 -5.05 3.99
CA THR A 2 8.45 -4.92 4.23
C THR A 2 7.94 -3.61 3.65
N ILE A 3 6.93 -3.70 2.80
CA ILE A 3 6.27 -2.53 2.23
C ILE A 3 4.94 -2.37 2.95
N HIS A 4 4.66 -1.17 3.41
CA HIS A 4 3.42 -0.83 4.09
C HIS A 4 2.49 -0.13 3.11
N TYR A 5 1.18 -0.28 3.33
CA TYR A 5 0.22 0.54 2.61
C TYR A 5 -0.87 1.00 3.55
N THR A 6 -1.43 2.16 3.25
CA THR A 6 -2.60 2.67 3.93
C THR A 6 -3.64 3.07 2.89
N ALA A 7 -4.90 2.97 3.26
CA ALA A 7 -6.01 3.32 2.37
C ALA A 7 -7.16 3.89 3.18
N THR A 8 -7.84 4.89 2.61
CA THR A 8 -9.05 5.45 3.18
C THR A 8 -10.19 5.35 2.17
N PHE A 9 -11.42 5.31 2.66
CA PHE A 9 -12.61 5.13 1.84
C PHE A 9 -13.64 6.20 2.14
N GLU A 10 -14.42 6.57 1.12
CA GLU A 10 -15.51 7.52 1.30
C GLU A 10 -16.58 6.91 2.18
N GLY A 11 -17.19 7.72 3.03
CA GLY A 11 -18.22 7.26 3.93
C GLY A 11 -17.73 6.46 5.12
N SER A 12 -16.41 6.34 5.29
CA SER A 12 -15.82 5.63 6.42
C SER A 12 -14.72 6.47 7.05
N GLN A 13 -14.62 6.41 8.37
CA GLN A 13 -13.52 7.05 9.09
C GLN A 13 -12.38 6.08 9.34
N LEU A 14 -12.53 4.84 8.91
CA LEU A 14 -11.51 3.83 9.11
C LEU A 14 -10.38 3.99 8.11
N ARG A 15 -9.18 3.75 8.57
CA ARG A 15 -7.99 3.70 7.73
C ARG A 15 -7.48 2.26 7.71
N PHE A 16 -7.36 1.70 6.53
CA PHE A 16 -6.83 0.37 6.38
C PHE A 16 -5.31 0.46 6.32
N HIS A 17 -4.66 -0.46 7.00
CA HIS A 17 -3.21 -0.58 7.00
C HIS A 17 -2.83 -2.03 6.75
N GLY A 18 -1.92 -2.26 5.83
CA GLY A 18 -1.45 -3.60 5.54
C GLY A 18 0.03 -3.61 5.21
N GLU A 19 0.58 -4.81 5.13
CA GLU A 19 1.99 -5.03 4.85
C GLU A 19 2.16 -6.14 3.84
N VAL A 20 3.15 -5.97 2.96
CA VAL A 20 3.53 -7.00 1.99
C VAL A 20 5.03 -7.17 2.10
N SER A 21 5.49 -8.42 2.23
CA SER A 21 6.91 -8.72 2.31
C SER A 21 7.46 -9.06 0.92
N PHE A 22 8.62 -8.50 0.61
CA PHE A 22 9.34 -8.76 -0.63
C PHE A 22 10.73 -9.29 -0.30
N LYS A 23 11.28 -10.06 -1.22
CA LYS A 23 12.63 -10.61 -1.05
C LYS A 23 13.70 -9.55 -1.28
N GLU A 24 13.36 -8.50 -1.97
CA GLU A 24 14.26 -7.37 -2.21
C GLU A 24 14.60 -6.70 -0.90
N ALA A 25 15.87 -6.52 -0.64
CA ALA A 25 16.36 -6.08 0.66
C ALA A 25 16.97 -4.67 0.64
N SER A 26 17.00 -4.00 -0.50
CA SER A 26 17.65 -2.70 -0.61
C SER A 26 16.77 -1.67 -1.31
N GLU A 27 17.10 -0.40 -1.08
CA GLU A 27 16.44 0.73 -1.72
C GLU A 27 16.56 0.69 -3.24
N ASP A 28 17.68 0.22 -3.75
CA ASP A 28 17.90 0.10 -5.21
C ASP A 28 16.91 -0.88 -5.83
N ASP A 29 16.59 -1.95 -5.11
CA ASP A 29 15.62 -2.93 -5.59
C ASP A 29 14.21 -2.33 -5.66
N VAL A 30 13.87 -1.43 -4.74
CA VAL A 30 12.58 -0.74 -4.76
C VAL A 30 12.49 0.17 -5.98
N SER A 31 13.53 0.95 -6.26
CA SER A 31 13.54 1.89 -7.39
C SER A 31 13.29 1.22 -8.73
N GLY A 32 13.76 -0.02 -8.90
CA GLY A 32 13.57 -0.74 -10.14
C GLY A 32 12.27 -1.52 -10.23
N ASN A 33 11.48 -1.58 -9.16
CA ASN A 33 10.32 -2.46 -9.08
C ASN A 33 9.08 -1.77 -8.51
N GLU A 34 8.99 -0.45 -8.59
CA GLU A 34 7.89 0.31 -8.00
C GLU A 34 6.52 -0.16 -8.49
N ASP A 35 6.35 -0.36 -9.79
CA ASP A 35 5.06 -0.79 -10.35
C ASP A 35 4.63 -2.15 -9.81
N ARG A 36 5.56 -3.09 -9.73
CA ARG A 36 5.29 -4.42 -9.22
C ARG A 36 4.89 -4.37 -7.75
N ILE A 37 5.60 -3.56 -6.97
CA ILE A 37 5.33 -3.39 -5.54
C ILE A 37 3.95 -2.79 -5.32
N VAL A 38 3.62 -1.73 -6.06
CA VAL A 38 2.31 -1.07 -5.95
C VAL A 38 1.19 -2.04 -6.32
N LYS A 39 1.35 -2.81 -7.39
CA LYS A 39 0.35 -3.80 -7.79
C LYS A 39 0.12 -4.85 -6.73
N SER A 40 1.18 -5.31 -6.07
CA SER A 40 1.06 -6.31 -5.00
C SER A 40 0.31 -5.74 -3.80
N CYS A 41 0.59 -4.50 -3.42
CA CYS A 41 -0.11 -3.84 -2.33
C CYS A 41 -1.59 -3.63 -2.67
N LYS A 42 -1.89 -3.22 -3.89
CA LYS A 42 -3.28 -3.04 -4.32
C LYS A 42 -4.05 -4.36 -4.33
N ARG A 43 -3.39 -5.44 -4.76
CA ARG A 43 -4.02 -6.76 -4.77
C ARG A 43 -4.39 -7.20 -3.36
N LYS A 44 -3.49 -6.98 -2.41
CA LYS A 44 -3.78 -7.32 -1.02
C LYS A 44 -4.91 -6.45 -0.46
N LEU A 45 -4.91 -5.16 -0.80
CA LEU A 45 -5.99 -4.26 -0.39
C LEU A 45 -7.34 -4.74 -0.92
N ILE A 46 -7.42 -5.15 -2.18
CA ILE A 46 -8.65 -5.68 -2.77
C ILE A 46 -9.13 -6.91 -2.01
N THR A 47 -8.22 -7.81 -1.67
CA THR A 47 -8.54 -9.01 -0.89
C THR A 47 -9.11 -8.63 0.48
N ASP A 48 -8.50 -7.65 1.14
CA ASP A 48 -8.97 -7.17 2.44
C ASP A 48 -10.35 -6.52 2.32
N CYS A 49 -10.58 -5.75 1.25
CA CYS A 49 -11.89 -5.13 1.00
C CYS A 49 -12.98 -6.19 0.81
N GLU A 50 -12.69 -7.25 0.06
CA GLU A 50 -13.64 -8.35 -0.13
C GLU A 50 -13.98 -9.02 1.19
N ARG A 51 -12.97 -9.22 2.04
CA ARG A 51 -13.15 -9.82 3.36
C ARG A 51 -14.08 -8.98 4.24
N TRP A 52 -13.96 -7.66 4.17
CA TRP A 52 -14.72 -6.74 5.02
C TRP A 52 -15.98 -6.20 4.36
N GLY A 53 -16.28 -6.61 3.12
CA GLY A 53 -17.47 -6.18 2.41
C GLY A 53 -17.43 -4.72 1.97
N ILE A 54 -16.23 -4.18 1.74
CA ILE A 54 -16.04 -2.79 1.33
C ILE A 54 -15.82 -2.75 -0.18
N GLU A 55 -16.52 -1.85 -0.86
CA GLU A 55 -16.37 -1.71 -2.30
C GLU A 55 -15.17 -0.86 -2.67
N THR A 56 -14.33 -1.37 -3.56
CA THR A 56 -13.10 -0.67 -3.97
C THR A 56 -13.35 0.63 -4.70
N LYS A 57 -14.53 0.78 -5.31
CA LYS A 57 -14.90 2.04 -5.99
C LYS A 57 -15.00 3.21 -5.03
N GLU A 58 -15.13 2.95 -3.74
CA GLU A 58 -15.20 3.99 -2.72
C GLU A 58 -13.84 4.41 -2.20
N LEU A 59 -12.77 3.88 -2.76
CA LEU A 59 -11.41 4.24 -2.37
C LEU A 59 -11.19 5.74 -2.53
N LYS A 60 -10.75 6.38 -1.44
CA LYS A 60 -10.49 7.81 -1.39
C LYS A 60 -9.02 8.13 -1.46
N SER A 61 -8.18 7.33 -0.83
CA SER A 61 -6.73 7.51 -0.88
C SER A 61 -6.02 6.17 -0.73
N PHE A 62 -4.83 6.11 -1.28
CA PHE A 62 -3.97 4.93 -1.20
C PHE A 62 -2.52 5.38 -1.20
N GLU A 63 -1.70 4.79 -0.32
CA GLU A 63 -0.31 5.16 -0.18
C GLU A 63 0.53 3.93 0.12
N CYS A 64 1.69 3.82 -0.53
CA CYS A 64 2.67 2.76 -0.28
C CYS A 64 3.97 3.41 0.18
N TYR A 65 4.60 2.81 1.18
CA TYR A 65 5.85 3.33 1.75
C TYR A 65 6.65 2.24 2.43
N TYR A 66 7.91 2.52 2.70
CA TYR A 66 8.77 1.63 3.46
C TYR A 66 9.67 2.46 4.39
N PHE A 67 10.28 1.79 5.37
CA PHE A 67 11.19 2.45 6.29
C PHE A 67 12.62 2.00 6.02
N ASP A 68 13.53 2.98 5.94
CA ASP A 68 14.96 2.75 5.82
C ASP A 68 15.64 3.53 6.94
N ASN A 69 16.28 2.81 7.87
CA ASN A 69 16.90 3.42 9.06
C ASN A 69 15.95 4.35 9.81
N SER A 70 14.72 3.89 10.01
CA SER A 70 13.65 4.63 10.67
C SER A 70 13.12 5.83 9.89
N LYS A 71 13.59 6.02 8.67
CA LYS A 71 13.10 7.08 7.80
C LYS A 71 12.06 6.55 6.86
N GLU A 72 10.90 7.22 6.80
CA GLU A 72 9.83 6.85 5.90
C GLU A 72 10.16 7.27 4.47
N ASN A 73 10.02 6.32 3.54
CA ASN A 73 10.23 6.57 2.12
C ASN A 73 8.95 6.21 1.37
N ARG A 74 8.33 7.21 0.77
CA ARG A 74 7.08 7.02 0.03
C ARG A 74 7.36 6.51 -1.37
N ILE A 75 6.67 5.44 -1.76
CA ILE A 75 6.77 4.87 -3.10
C ILE A 75 5.71 5.51 -4.00
N MET A 76 4.49 5.65 -3.49
CA MET A 76 3.37 6.16 -4.26
C MET A 76 2.30 6.69 -3.32
N LYS A 77 1.65 7.79 -3.74
CA LYS A 77 0.49 8.34 -3.04
C LYS A 77 -0.55 8.73 -4.08
N TRP A 78 -1.77 8.27 -3.87
CA TRP A 78 -2.91 8.60 -4.71
C TRP A 78 -4.04 9.13 -3.84
N GLU A 79 -4.66 10.22 -4.27
CA GLU A 79 -5.84 10.80 -3.64
C GLU A 79 -6.86 11.15 -4.70
N LYS A 80 -8.10 10.87 -4.38
CA LYS A 80 -9.21 11.20 -5.26
C LYS A 80 -9.47 12.70 -5.30
#